data_597921a0aaaabc5cf988b74cb839fb38
#
_entry.id   597921a0aaaabc5cf988b74cb839fb38
#
_cell.length_a   1.000
_cell.length_b   1.000
_cell.length_c   1.000
_cell.angle_alpha   90.00
_cell.angle_beta   90.00
_cell.angle_gamma   90.00
#
_symmetry.space_group_name_H-M   'P 1'
#
loop_
_entity.id
_entity.type
_entity.pdbx_description
1 polymer ?
#
loop_
_entity_poly.entity_id
_entity_poly.type
_entity_poly.pdbx_seq_one_letter_code
_entity_poly.pdbx_strand_id
1 'polypeptide(L)'
;PPDILTKKQKEEFSEIAKQLIELKIMTNLDVDALARFIISRDMYEKVTRKLRGSGVLSDIDKLDKLSRVQDRYFKACRSSAGDLGLTISSRCKLVLPEPKPIVTPKVNKFEKFEKKAGNA
;
A
#
# COMPACT_ATOMS: atom_id res chain seq x y z
N PRO A 1 16.58 0.30 11.42
CA PRO A 1 15.50 -0.68 11.10
C PRO A 1 15.06 -1.46 12.33
N PRO A 2 13.78 -1.82 12.43
CA PRO A 2 13.28 -2.61 13.56
C PRO A 2 13.94 -3.98 13.71
N ASP A 3 14.04 -4.45 14.95
CA ASP A 3 14.70 -5.73 15.25
C ASP A 3 13.97 -6.95 14.72
N ILE A 4 12.67 -6.84 14.46
CA ILE A 4 11.86 -7.93 13.89
C ILE A 4 12.24 -8.26 12.45
N LEU A 5 12.99 -7.41 11.79
CA LEU A 5 13.44 -7.62 10.41
C LEU A 5 14.68 -8.53 10.36
N THR A 6 14.71 -9.43 9.38
CA THR A 6 15.93 -10.19 9.07
C THR A 6 17.00 -9.26 8.52
N LYS A 7 18.24 -9.74 8.46
CA LYS A 7 19.36 -8.97 7.93
C LYS A 7 19.06 -8.43 6.52
N LYS A 8 18.57 -9.28 5.63
CA LYS A 8 18.20 -8.90 4.27
C LYS A 8 17.07 -7.87 4.26
N GLN A 9 16.06 -8.07 5.10
CA GLN A 9 14.95 -7.12 5.22
C GLN A 9 15.41 -5.78 5.78
N LYS A 10 16.39 -5.75 6.66
CA LYS A 10 16.99 -4.50 7.16
C LYS A 10 17.71 -3.72 6.07
N GLU A 11 18.39 -4.41 5.17
CA GLU A 11 19.02 -3.79 4.01
C GLU A 11 17.97 -3.17 3.07
N GLU A 12 16.92 -3.94 2.76
CA GLU A 12 15.79 -3.43 1.96
C GLU A 12 15.09 -2.25 2.65
N PHE A 13 14.90 -2.35 3.96
CA PHE A 13 14.30 -1.26 4.75
C PHE A 13 15.09 0.03 4.60
N SER A 14 16.41 -0.04 4.77
CA SER A 14 17.27 1.14 4.68
C SER A 14 17.24 1.76 3.28
N GLU A 15 17.24 0.95 2.25
CA GLU A 15 17.19 1.40 0.87
C GLU A 15 15.86 2.09 0.54
N ILE A 16 14.75 1.45 0.88
CA ILE A 16 13.42 2.00 0.62
C ILE A 16 13.18 3.25 1.47
N ALA A 17 13.54 3.22 2.75
CA ALA A 17 13.40 4.37 3.65
C ALA A 17 14.14 5.58 3.10
N LYS A 18 15.36 5.40 2.62
CA LYS A 18 16.14 6.47 2.01
C LYS A 18 15.40 7.10 0.84
N GLN A 19 14.87 6.28 -0.07
CA GLN A 19 14.11 6.77 -1.22
C GLN A 19 12.84 7.52 -0.80
N LEU A 20 12.10 6.98 0.16
CA LEU A 20 10.86 7.60 0.63
C LEU A 20 11.11 8.91 1.37
N ILE A 21 12.21 9.01 2.12
CA ILE A 21 12.62 10.26 2.78
C ILE A 21 13.03 11.31 1.75
N GLU A 22 13.79 10.93 0.74
CA GLU A 22 14.19 11.84 -0.34
C GLU A 22 12.98 12.39 -1.09
N LEU A 23 11.94 11.58 -1.26
CA LEU A 23 10.67 11.99 -1.87
C LEU A 23 9.73 12.72 -0.90
N LYS A 24 10.14 12.90 0.37
CA LYS A 24 9.34 13.52 1.44
C LYS A 24 8.01 12.77 1.70
N ILE A 25 7.98 11.49 1.43
CA ILE A 25 6.80 10.64 1.66
C ILE A 25 6.83 10.05 3.07
N MET A 26 8.02 9.71 3.58
CA MET A 26 8.21 8.99 4.83
C MET A 26 8.80 9.89 5.92
N THR A 27 8.27 9.74 7.13
CA THR A 27 8.81 10.31 8.36
C THR A 27 9.19 9.20 9.34
N ASN A 28 9.75 9.59 10.49
CA ASN A 28 10.07 8.64 11.56
C ASN A 28 8.83 7.92 12.12
N LEU A 29 7.64 8.45 11.88
CA LEU A 29 6.39 7.83 12.32
C LEU A 29 5.96 6.64 11.45
N ASP A 30 6.56 6.51 10.28
CA ASP A 30 6.18 5.48 9.30
C ASP A 30 7.06 4.23 9.36
N VAL A 31 7.93 4.13 10.36
CA VAL A 31 8.87 3.01 10.51
C VAL A 31 8.16 1.66 10.59
N ASP A 32 7.12 1.59 11.41
CA ASP A 32 6.36 0.35 11.57
C ASP A 32 5.58 -0.03 10.30
N ALA A 33 5.05 0.95 9.60
CA ALA A 33 4.34 0.71 8.33
C ALA A 33 5.28 0.16 7.27
N LEU A 34 6.49 0.70 7.18
CA LEU A 34 7.51 0.19 6.24
C LEU A 34 7.97 -1.22 6.62
N ALA A 35 8.17 -1.49 7.91
CA ALA A 35 8.52 -2.83 8.37
C ALA A 35 7.43 -3.85 8.02
N ARG A 36 6.16 -3.52 8.27
CA ARG A 36 5.02 -4.38 7.90
C ARG A 36 4.95 -4.61 6.39
N PHE A 37 5.20 -3.58 5.60
CA PHE A 37 5.23 -3.71 4.15
C PHE A 37 6.30 -4.71 3.70
N ILE A 38 7.52 -4.58 4.20
CA ILE A 38 8.64 -5.45 3.83
C ILE A 38 8.37 -6.90 4.24
N ILE A 39 7.90 -7.12 5.47
CA ILE A 39 7.59 -8.46 5.96
C ILE A 39 6.46 -9.09 5.15
N SER A 40 5.39 -8.36 4.92
CA SER A 40 4.23 -8.86 4.17
C SER A 40 4.59 -9.20 2.73
N ARG A 41 5.37 -8.35 2.07
CA ARG A 41 5.84 -8.58 0.71
C ARG A 41 6.74 -9.81 0.63
N ASP A 42 7.67 -9.95 1.54
CA ASP A 42 8.58 -11.09 1.60
C ASP A 42 7.80 -12.40 1.78
N MET A 43 6.84 -12.41 2.68
CA MET A 43 5.98 -13.58 2.90
C MET A 43 5.07 -13.87 1.71
N TYR A 44 4.50 -12.85 1.09
CA TYR A 44 3.73 -13.00 -0.13
C TYR A 44 4.55 -13.66 -1.24
N GLU A 45 5.78 -13.20 -1.45
CA GLU A 45 6.68 -13.76 -2.46
C GLU A 45 7.04 -15.22 -2.17
N LYS A 46 7.33 -15.55 -0.91
CA LYS A 46 7.65 -16.91 -0.50
C LYS A 46 6.48 -17.87 -0.72
N VAL A 47 5.29 -17.49 -0.34
CA VAL A 47 4.08 -18.30 -0.56
C VAL A 47 3.79 -18.43 -2.05
N THR A 48 3.95 -17.36 -2.81
CA THR A 48 3.77 -17.37 -4.26
C THR A 48 4.73 -18.36 -4.93
N ARG A 49 5.98 -18.40 -4.50
CA ARG A 49 6.96 -19.39 -4.99
C ARG A 49 6.56 -20.82 -4.64
N LYS A 50 6.02 -21.06 -3.44
CA LYS A 50 5.51 -22.38 -3.06
C LYS A 50 4.33 -22.82 -3.92
N LEU A 51 3.46 -21.90 -4.30
CA LEU A 51 2.32 -22.20 -5.20
C LEU A 51 2.78 -22.64 -6.59
N ARG A 52 3.98 -22.26 -7.01
CA ARG A 52 4.60 -22.69 -8.26
C ARG A 52 5.25 -24.07 -8.15
N GLY A 53 5.32 -24.62 -6.95
CA GLY A 53 5.98 -25.89 -6.68
C GLY A 53 5.30 -27.07 -7.37
N SER A 54 6.08 -28.11 -7.62
CA SER A 54 5.61 -29.34 -8.23
C SER A 54 4.55 -30.02 -7.34
N GLY A 55 3.44 -30.42 -7.95
CA GLY A 55 2.38 -31.16 -7.28
C GLY A 55 1.41 -30.32 -6.46
N VAL A 56 1.62 -29.02 -6.32
CA VAL A 56 0.69 -28.17 -5.56
C VAL A 56 -0.67 -28.07 -6.23
N LEU A 57 -0.71 -27.96 -7.55
CA LEU A 57 -1.96 -27.86 -8.31
C LEU A 57 -2.77 -29.17 -8.30
N SER A 58 -2.15 -30.30 -8.03
CA SER A 58 -2.81 -31.60 -7.92
C SER A 58 -3.28 -31.92 -6.50
N ASP A 59 -2.84 -31.16 -5.50
CA ASP A 59 -3.28 -31.29 -4.12
C ASP A 59 -4.17 -30.09 -3.78
N ILE A 60 -5.47 -30.28 -3.86
CA ILE A 60 -6.47 -29.21 -3.69
C ILE A 60 -6.42 -28.61 -2.28
N ASP A 61 -6.22 -29.44 -1.25
CA ASP A 61 -6.14 -28.94 0.13
C ASP A 61 -4.93 -28.05 0.34
N LYS A 62 -3.77 -28.46 -0.17
CA LYS A 62 -2.55 -27.68 -0.11
C LYS A 62 -2.67 -26.38 -0.91
N LEU A 63 -3.24 -26.47 -2.11
CA LEU A 63 -3.50 -25.31 -2.96
C LEU A 63 -4.41 -24.30 -2.25
N ASP A 64 -5.51 -24.78 -1.65
CA ASP A 64 -6.46 -23.95 -0.94
C ASP A 64 -5.79 -23.24 0.26
N LYS A 65 -5.06 -23.97 1.09
CA LYS A 65 -4.37 -23.42 2.24
C LYS A 65 -3.34 -22.37 1.85
N LEU A 66 -2.51 -22.67 0.85
CA LEU A 66 -1.49 -21.73 0.38
C LEU A 66 -2.10 -20.49 -0.26
N SER A 67 -3.19 -20.65 -1.00
CA SER A 67 -3.91 -19.53 -1.63
C SER A 67 -4.53 -18.60 -0.61
N ARG A 68 -5.07 -19.14 0.48
CA ARG A 68 -5.59 -18.33 1.59
C ARG A 68 -4.50 -17.54 2.29
N VAL A 69 -3.36 -18.16 2.53
CA VAL A 69 -2.19 -17.50 3.14
C VAL A 69 -1.66 -16.41 2.20
N GLN A 70 -1.55 -16.71 0.91
CA GLN A 70 -1.16 -15.73 -0.09
C GLN A 70 -2.08 -14.51 -0.09
N ASP A 71 -3.39 -14.71 -0.05
CA ASP A 71 -4.37 -13.62 -0.02
C ASP A 71 -4.23 -12.74 1.23
N ARG A 72 -3.98 -13.34 2.40
CA ARG A 72 -3.73 -12.60 3.63
C ARG A 72 -2.52 -11.68 3.50
N TYR A 73 -1.41 -12.19 2.99
CA TYR A 73 -0.19 -11.40 2.83
C TYR A 73 -0.32 -10.38 1.70
N PHE A 74 -1.07 -10.69 0.66
CA PHE A 74 -1.41 -9.72 -0.38
C PHE A 74 -2.16 -8.53 0.22
N LYS A 75 -3.19 -8.78 1.01
CA LYS A 75 -3.98 -7.73 1.66
C LYS A 75 -3.15 -6.92 2.65
N ALA A 76 -2.32 -7.59 3.46
CA ALA A 76 -1.43 -6.94 4.41
C ALA A 76 -0.40 -6.04 3.69
N CYS A 77 0.18 -6.53 2.62
CA CYS A 77 1.13 -5.78 1.80
C CYS A 77 0.46 -4.55 1.18
N ARG A 78 -0.71 -4.72 0.60
CA ARG A 78 -1.48 -3.64 -0.01
C ARG A 78 -1.87 -2.57 1.01
N SER A 79 -2.33 -2.98 2.18
CA SER A 79 -2.68 -2.06 3.27
C SER A 79 -1.47 -1.25 3.72
N SER A 80 -0.35 -1.91 3.96
CA SER A 80 0.89 -1.24 4.37
C SER A 80 1.43 -0.32 3.29
N ALA A 81 1.34 -0.72 2.02
CA ALA A 81 1.73 0.13 0.89
C ALA A 81 0.86 1.38 0.82
N GLY A 82 -0.44 1.24 1.06
CA GLY A 82 -1.36 2.37 1.14
C GLY A 82 -0.99 3.34 2.25
N ASP A 83 -0.68 2.82 3.44
CA ASP A 83 -0.25 3.63 4.58
C ASP A 83 1.02 4.44 4.29
N LEU A 84 1.91 3.91 3.46
CA LEU A 84 3.15 4.56 3.06
C LEU A 84 3.00 5.48 1.84
N GLY A 85 1.83 5.55 1.25
CA GLY A 85 1.64 6.33 0.02
C GLY A 85 2.29 5.71 -1.22
N LEU A 86 2.51 4.39 -1.22
CA LEU A 86 3.12 3.68 -2.35
C LEU A 86 2.13 3.30 -3.45
N THR A 87 0.84 3.41 -3.19
CA THR A 87 -0.20 3.19 -4.20
C THR A 87 -0.51 4.49 -4.94
N ILE A 88 -1.00 4.37 -6.17
CA ILE A 88 -1.36 5.54 -6.97
C ILE A 88 -2.42 6.38 -6.26
N SER A 89 -3.46 5.77 -5.71
CA SER A 89 -4.52 6.50 -5.01
C SER A 89 -4.03 7.19 -3.74
N SER A 90 -3.17 6.55 -2.95
CA SER A 90 -2.60 7.19 -1.76
C SER A 90 -1.63 8.31 -2.13
N ARG A 91 -0.86 8.18 -3.20
CA ARG A 91 -0.02 9.27 -3.71
C ARG A 91 -0.85 10.46 -4.19
N CYS A 92 -1.97 10.21 -4.83
CA CYS A 92 -2.90 11.27 -5.21
C CYS A 92 -3.43 12.03 -4.00
N LYS A 93 -3.77 11.35 -2.93
CA LYS A 93 -4.19 11.98 -1.67
C LYS A 93 -3.10 12.83 -1.05
N LEU A 94 -1.83 12.41 -1.16
CA LEU A 94 -0.70 13.17 -0.64
C LEU A 94 -0.40 14.42 -1.48
N VAL A 95 -0.62 14.34 -2.78
CA VAL A 95 -0.37 15.45 -3.72
C VAL A 95 -1.49 16.46 -3.71
N LEU A 96 -2.72 16.05 -3.40
CA LEU A 96 -3.91 16.91 -3.38
C LEU A 96 -4.15 17.70 -2.09
N PRO A 97 -3.23 17.79 -1.10
CA PRO A 97 -3.47 18.61 0.08
C PRO A 97 -3.34 20.11 -0.17
N GLU A 98 -2.95 20.52 -1.33
CA GLU A 98 -3.00 21.93 -1.73
C GLU A 98 -4.42 22.26 -2.22
N PRO A 99 -5.36 22.49 -1.31
CA PRO A 99 -6.77 22.45 -1.66
C PRO A 99 -7.28 23.71 -2.29
N LYS A 100 -6.57 24.83 -2.18
CA LYS A 100 -7.08 26.14 -2.57
C LYS A 100 -7.59 26.21 -4.01
N PRO A 101 -6.79 25.81 -5.02
CA PRO A 101 -7.29 25.86 -6.40
C PRO A 101 -8.19 24.70 -6.76
N ILE A 102 -8.16 23.63 -5.99
CA ILE A 102 -8.86 22.38 -6.31
C ILE A 102 -10.24 22.34 -5.65
N VAL A 103 -10.34 22.83 -4.42
CA VAL A 103 -11.61 22.88 -3.70
C VAL A 103 -12.61 23.75 -4.39
N THR A 104 -12.18 24.88 -4.94
CA THR A 104 -13.07 25.82 -5.65
C THR A 104 -13.83 25.17 -6.82
N PRO A 105 -13.18 24.42 -7.74
CA PRO A 105 -13.93 23.74 -8.79
C PRO A 105 -14.93 22.70 -8.28
N LYS A 106 -14.58 21.99 -7.22
CA LYS A 106 -15.49 21.01 -6.62
C LYS A 106 -16.70 21.67 -5.98
N VAL A 107 -16.49 22.73 -5.26
CA VAL A 107 -17.54 23.52 -4.66
C VAL A 107 -18.42 24.12 -5.75
N ASN A 108 -17.82 24.63 -6.81
CA ASN A 108 -18.54 25.18 -7.95
C ASN A 108 -19.47 24.15 -8.62
N LYS A 109 -19.11 22.90 -8.64
CA LYS A 109 -19.97 21.84 -9.15
C LYS A 109 -21.29 21.76 -8.38
N PHE A 110 -21.20 21.78 -7.06
CA PHE A 110 -22.38 21.78 -6.21
C PHE A 110 -23.13 23.10 -6.26
N GLU A 111 -22.45 24.22 -6.25
CA GLU A 111 -23.04 25.55 -6.37
C GLU A 111 -23.82 25.70 -7.65
N LYS A 112 -23.27 25.24 -8.78
CA LYS A 112 -23.99 25.26 -10.05
C LYS A 112 -25.27 24.45 -10.00
N PHE A 113 -25.23 23.31 -9.34
CA PHE A 113 -26.40 22.46 -9.18
C PHE A 113 -27.44 23.11 -8.28
N GLU A 114 -27.03 23.69 -7.18
CA GLU A 114 -27.93 24.44 -6.28
C GLU A 114 -28.53 25.66 -6.91
N LYS A 115 -27.73 26.42 -7.66
CA LYS A 115 -28.24 27.60 -8.41
C LYS A 115 -29.27 27.22 -9.45
N LYS A 116 -29.08 26.11 -10.17
CA LYS A 116 -30.08 25.60 -11.09
C LYS A 116 -31.39 25.25 -10.40
N ALA A 117 -31.28 24.57 -9.24
CA ALA A 117 -32.43 24.22 -8.44
C ALA A 117 -33.13 25.46 -7.84
N GLY A 118 -32.34 26.44 -7.41
CA GLY A 118 -32.84 27.66 -6.80
C GLY A 118 -33.45 28.65 -7.78
N ASN A 119 -33.07 28.59 -9.05
CA ASN A 119 -33.59 29.47 -10.09
C ASN A 119 -34.72 28.86 -10.90
N ALA A 120 -35.11 27.67 -10.58
CA ALA A 120 -36.20 26.97 -11.27
C ALA A 120 -37.60 27.46 -10.85
#